data_0f03596d25fa3f3e31ab3acf5b950416
#
_entry.id   0f03596d25fa3f3e31ab3acf5b950416
#
_cell.length_a   1.000
_cell.length_b   1.000
_cell.length_c   1.000
_cell.angle_alpha   90.00
_cell.angle_beta   90.00
_cell.angle_gamma   90.00
#
_symmetry.space_group_name_H-M   'P 1'
#
loop_
_entity.id
_entity.type
_entity.pdbx_description
1 polymer ?
#
loop_
_entity_poly.entity_id
_entity_poly.type
_entity_poly.pdbx_seq_one_letter_code
_entity_poly.pdbx_strand_id
1 'polypeptide(L)'
;MKARIALGVGLLLASLACQQQPSAPPAQAAPEKSRYFGGAPDGKLHVYFFDVGAGDAALIVTPRGNTVLVDSGPASAESHLVNRLPELLRRELDLVVLTQPDPKHHGALEAVLKRVGARRLMEPQLPDTSKAYDALLTALGSRGVQIFSPAPSSSAPKELVRLTLEDRVNLTVLWPRAPAEPLLKGAADAEGRNAANSVVLRLTYDDTSVIFAGGARGETEARLLERGLLSPATLLKVGSPGVEGANSQAYLEEVRPQAAVFSGDDGLAKNPKVKELLARLRGVDAKMFRTDVNGEVHAVSDGKQFELSLQRPSPGEPASARRIFPGLDPRPALVRTVKPAPVVKPTPPEPPPAVRTEPARVVEAPRDSTARASNVMDVDDLPTARKGTRTEAPEKAVRSSSSRASMSDGYMASKNKQIFHKSTCRSVKLINPENLLTWSTRDAAVKSGRKPAGDCHP
;
A
#
# COMPACT_ATOMS: atom_id res chain seq x y z
N MET A 1 -75.65 8.72 -85.57
CA MET A 1 -76.23 7.39 -85.22
C MET A 1 -75.18 6.53 -84.62
N LYS A 2 -75.46 6.08 -83.40
CA LYS A 2 -74.79 5.06 -82.60
C LYS A 2 -73.34 5.24 -82.24
N ALA A 3 -73.14 5.77 -81.04
CA ALA A 3 -71.92 5.74 -80.26
C ALA A 3 -71.49 4.35 -79.80
N ARG A 4 -70.25 4.04 -79.76
CA ARG A 4 -69.70 2.90 -79.02
C ARG A 4 -68.66 3.45 -78.05
N ILE A 5 -68.97 3.32 -76.78
CA ILE A 5 -68.13 3.63 -75.67
C ILE A 5 -67.15 2.45 -75.48
N ALA A 6 -65.85 2.67 -75.46
CA ALA A 6 -64.83 1.73 -75.05
C ALA A 6 -64.29 2.15 -73.64
N LEU A 7 -64.49 1.25 -72.68
CA LEU A 7 -64.04 1.40 -71.30
C LEU A 7 -62.58 0.94 -71.24
N GLY A 8 -61.62 1.87 -70.98
CA GLY A 8 -60.24 1.55 -70.74
C GLY A 8 -59.98 1.55 -69.21
N VAL A 9 -59.62 0.37 -68.66
CA VAL A 9 -59.23 0.18 -67.31
C VAL A 9 -57.72 0.56 -67.21
N GLY A 10 -57.46 1.69 -66.61
CA GLY A 10 -56.11 2.11 -66.32
C GLY A 10 -55.64 1.58 -64.93
N LEU A 11 -54.65 0.73 -64.93
CA LEU A 11 -53.96 0.25 -63.68
C LEU A 11 -53.05 1.35 -63.22
N LEU A 12 -53.41 2.00 -62.13
CA LEU A 12 -52.49 2.89 -61.37
C LEU A 12 -51.54 2.07 -60.52
N LEU A 13 -50.28 1.91 -60.90
CA LEU A 13 -49.19 1.45 -60.06
C LEU A 13 -48.74 2.61 -59.17
N ALA A 14 -49.17 2.61 -57.91
CA ALA A 14 -48.62 3.50 -56.86
C ALA A 14 -47.25 3.02 -56.43
N SER A 15 -46.18 3.63 -56.94
CA SER A 15 -44.83 3.45 -56.45
C SER A 15 -44.70 4.15 -55.09
N LEU A 16 -44.64 3.37 -53.99
CA LEU A 16 -44.21 3.85 -52.66
C LEU A 16 -42.72 4.20 -52.72
N ALA A 17 -42.41 5.45 -52.97
CA ALA A 17 -41.06 5.98 -52.69
C ALA A 17 -40.87 6.07 -51.16
N CYS A 18 -40.11 5.15 -50.58
CA CYS A 18 -39.55 5.31 -49.23
C CYS A 18 -38.62 6.54 -49.22
N GLN A 19 -39.14 7.68 -48.80
CA GLN A 19 -38.29 8.82 -48.45
C GLN A 19 -37.51 8.45 -47.18
N GLN A 20 -36.24 8.09 -47.34
CA GLN A 20 -35.29 8.05 -46.24
C GLN A 20 -35.14 9.46 -45.70
N GLN A 21 -35.69 9.74 -44.50
CA GLN A 21 -35.39 10.95 -43.78
C GLN A 21 -33.88 10.99 -43.53
N PRO A 22 -33.17 12.10 -43.81
CA PRO A 22 -31.78 12.22 -43.44
C PRO A 22 -31.69 12.08 -41.89
N SER A 23 -30.95 11.10 -41.42
CA SER A 23 -30.63 10.91 -40.01
C SER A 23 -30.03 12.22 -39.48
N ALA A 24 -30.64 12.83 -38.46
CA ALA A 24 -30.07 13.97 -37.78
C ALA A 24 -28.63 13.67 -37.35
N PRO A 25 -27.69 14.57 -37.55
CA PRO A 25 -26.32 14.37 -37.07
C PRO A 25 -26.38 14.05 -35.56
N PRO A 26 -25.52 13.10 -35.08
CA PRO A 26 -25.52 12.75 -33.67
C PRO A 26 -25.36 14.05 -32.86
N ALA A 27 -26.27 14.26 -31.92
CA ALA A 27 -26.22 15.41 -31.03
C ALA A 27 -24.82 15.46 -30.42
N GLN A 28 -24.06 16.52 -30.71
CA GLN A 28 -22.75 16.74 -30.07
C GLN A 28 -23.04 16.73 -28.57
N ALA A 29 -22.49 15.72 -27.88
CA ALA A 29 -22.56 15.67 -26.43
C ALA A 29 -22.08 17.02 -25.89
N ALA A 30 -22.88 17.67 -25.06
CA ALA A 30 -22.51 18.91 -24.43
C ALA A 30 -21.13 18.73 -23.79
N PRO A 31 -20.20 19.68 -23.92
CA PRO A 31 -18.85 19.53 -23.39
C PRO A 31 -18.97 19.19 -21.91
N GLU A 32 -18.47 18.00 -21.55
CA GLU A 32 -18.45 17.55 -20.16
C GLU A 32 -17.70 18.63 -19.36
N LYS A 33 -18.37 19.26 -18.39
CA LYS A 33 -17.75 20.31 -17.58
C LYS A 33 -16.46 19.76 -17.02
N SER A 34 -15.33 20.42 -17.33
CA SER A 34 -14.02 19.98 -16.85
C SER A 34 -14.09 19.68 -15.35
N ARG A 35 -13.67 18.48 -14.98
CA ARG A 35 -13.64 18.07 -13.59
C ARG A 35 -12.35 18.49 -12.88
N TYR A 36 -11.38 19.04 -13.64
CA TYR A 36 -10.06 19.45 -13.18
C TYR A 36 -9.77 20.89 -13.61
N PHE A 37 -9.18 21.67 -12.69
CA PHE A 37 -8.93 23.09 -12.83
C PHE A 37 -7.47 23.47 -12.58
N GLY A 38 -6.59 22.49 -12.34
CA GLY A 38 -5.17 22.71 -12.08
C GLY A 38 -4.45 23.42 -13.21
N GLY A 39 -3.50 24.28 -12.85
CA GLY A 39 -2.65 25.01 -13.78
C GLY A 39 -1.74 24.12 -14.62
N ALA A 40 -1.14 24.68 -15.66
CA ALA A 40 -0.10 23.99 -16.43
C ALA A 40 1.11 23.69 -15.51
N PRO A 41 1.84 22.58 -15.75
CA PRO A 41 3.10 22.32 -15.06
C PRO A 41 4.08 23.48 -15.26
N ASP A 42 4.76 23.89 -14.20
CA ASP A 42 5.67 25.05 -14.18
C ASP A 42 7.16 24.65 -14.14
N GLY A 43 7.44 23.35 -14.31
CA GLY A 43 8.79 22.81 -14.27
C GLY A 43 9.34 22.59 -12.86
N LYS A 44 8.52 22.71 -11.81
CA LYS A 44 8.91 22.52 -10.41
C LYS A 44 8.19 21.33 -9.80
N LEU A 45 8.80 20.79 -8.76
CA LEU A 45 8.16 19.78 -7.91
C LEU A 45 7.34 20.48 -6.83
N HIS A 46 6.08 20.14 -6.72
CA HIS A 46 5.18 20.63 -5.69
C HIS A 46 4.80 19.49 -4.74
N VAL A 47 4.83 19.75 -3.45
CA VAL A 47 4.33 18.87 -2.40
C VAL A 47 3.38 19.64 -1.51
N TYR A 48 2.12 19.22 -1.50
CA TYR A 48 1.07 19.80 -0.66
C TYR A 48 0.84 18.88 0.53
N PHE A 49 0.95 19.38 1.74
CA PHE A 49 0.56 18.68 2.97
C PHE A 49 -0.75 19.29 3.44
N PHE A 50 -1.83 18.52 3.37
CA PHE A 50 -3.17 18.99 3.66
C PHE A 50 -3.47 19.01 5.15
N ASP A 51 -4.28 19.99 5.58
CA ASP A 51 -4.88 20.03 6.92
C ASP A 51 -6.10 19.11 6.94
N VAL A 52 -5.89 17.86 7.36
CA VAL A 52 -6.93 16.83 7.43
C VAL A 52 -7.26 16.42 8.87
N GLY A 53 -6.77 17.20 9.86
CA GLY A 53 -6.90 16.85 11.26
C GLY A 53 -6.02 15.67 11.65
N ALA A 54 -6.55 14.76 12.49
CA ALA A 54 -5.84 13.59 12.97
C ALA A 54 -5.74 12.51 11.87
N GLY A 55 -4.79 12.64 10.99
CA GLY A 55 -4.53 11.73 9.88
C GLY A 55 -3.53 12.34 8.91
N ASP A 56 -3.26 11.66 7.81
CA ASP A 56 -2.30 12.13 6.82
C ASP A 56 -2.91 12.22 5.42
N ALA A 57 -2.57 13.29 4.69
CA ALA A 57 -2.81 13.42 3.27
C ALA A 57 -1.77 14.37 2.66
N ALA A 58 -1.15 13.95 1.56
CA ALA A 58 -0.23 14.80 0.82
C ALA A 58 -0.34 14.55 -0.69
N LEU A 59 -0.22 15.60 -1.50
CA LEU A 59 -0.19 15.51 -2.95
C LEU A 59 1.19 15.91 -3.46
N ILE A 60 1.77 15.08 -4.31
CA ILE A 60 3.00 15.34 -5.05
C ILE A 60 2.58 15.63 -6.49
N VAL A 61 3.03 16.76 -7.05
CA VAL A 61 2.91 17.11 -8.47
C VAL A 61 4.32 17.33 -9.00
N THR A 62 4.71 16.51 -9.97
CA THR A 62 6.06 16.56 -10.55
C THR A 62 6.22 17.72 -11.54
N PRO A 63 7.44 18.10 -11.94
CA PRO A 63 7.70 19.17 -12.90
C PRO A 63 6.92 19.09 -14.21
N ARG A 64 6.54 17.88 -14.67
CA ARG A 64 5.73 17.66 -15.88
C ARG A 64 4.26 17.34 -15.59
N GLY A 65 3.85 17.39 -14.32
CA GLY A 65 2.46 17.22 -13.91
C GLY A 65 2.02 15.77 -13.67
N ASN A 66 2.94 14.82 -13.44
CA ASN A 66 2.57 13.52 -12.88
C ASN A 66 2.22 13.68 -11.40
N THR A 67 1.27 12.91 -10.92
CA THR A 67 0.67 13.14 -9.61
C THR A 67 0.67 11.89 -8.73
N VAL A 68 1.01 12.07 -7.46
CA VAL A 68 0.92 11.01 -6.44
C VAL A 68 0.19 11.56 -5.22
N LEU A 69 -0.91 10.93 -4.84
CA LEU A 69 -1.56 11.19 -3.55
C LEU A 69 -1.05 10.17 -2.53
N VAL A 70 -0.47 10.65 -1.45
CA VAL A 70 -0.03 9.83 -0.31
C VAL A 70 -1.04 10.00 0.81
N ASP A 71 -1.80 8.95 1.09
CA ASP A 71 -2.94 8.94 2.01
C ASP A 71 -4.05 9.93 1.64
N SER A 72 -5.16 9.89 2.35
CA SER A 72 -6.34 10.72 2.10
C SER A 72 -7.01 11.23 3.37
N GLY A 73 -6.37 11.09 4.51
CA GLY A 73 -6.93 11.49 5.78
C GLY A 73 -8.14 10.67 6.25
N PRO A 74 -8.74 11.07 7.37
CA PRO A 74 -9.97 10.49 7.89
C PRO A 74 -11.18 10.87 7.03
N ALA A 75 -12.30 10.19 7.24
CA ALA A 75 -13.57 10.50 6.54
C ALA A 75 -14.01 11.97 6.72
N SER A 76 -13.70 12.60 7.84
CA SER A 76 -13.97 14.02 8.06
C SER A 76 -13.26 14.97 7.09
N ALA A 77 -12.17 14.53 6.46
CA ALA A 77 -11.44 15.31 5.45
C ALA A 77 -12.04 15.24 4.04
N GLU A 78 -13.08 14.42 3.84
CA GLU A 78 -13.70 14.19 2.53
C GLU A 78 -14.05 15.47 1.81
N SER A 79 -14.86 16.32 2.44
CA SER A 79 -15.34 17.58 1.84
C SER A 79 -14.18 18.49 1.44
N HIS A 80 -13.15 18.58 2.28
CA HIS A 80 -11.96 19.39 1.99
C HIS A 80 -11.21 18.87 0.76
N LEU A 81 -10.86 17.59 0.72
CA LEU A 81 -10.06 17.02 -0.36
C LEU A 81 -10.83 16.91 -1.70
N VAL A 82 -12.14 16.59 -1.64
CA VAL A 82 -13.01 16.51 -2.83
C VAL A 82 -13.10 17.88 -3.53
N ASN A 83 -13.05 18.98 -2.79
CA ASN A 83 -13.03 20.32 -3.36
C ASN A 83 -11.62 20.77 -3.76
N ARG A 84 -10.60 20.51 -2.92
CA ARG A 84 -9.25 21.03 -3.12
C ARG A 84 -8.48 20.33 -4.25
N LEU A 85 -8.55 18.98 -4.35
CA LEU A 85 -7.79 18.25 -5.34
C LEU A 85 -8.10 18.64 -6.80
N PRO A 86 -9.36 18.85 -7.22
CA PRO A 86 -9.66 19.33 -8.57
C PRO A 86 -8.96 20.64 -8.96
N GLU A 87 -8.71 21.53 -7.99
CA GLU A 87 -8.02 22.81 -8.22
C GLU A 87 -6.51 22.63 -8.51
N LEU A 88 -5.95 21.51 -8.06
CA LEU A 88 -4.52 21.16 -8.20
C LEU A 88 -4.25 20.20 -9.37
N LEU A 89 -5.26 19.47 -9.81
CA LEU A 89 -5.15 18.40 -10.79
C LEU A 89 -5.60 18.84 -12.18
N ARG A 90 -4.98 18.28 -13.21
CA ARG A 90 -5.36 18.44 -14.63
C ARG A 90 -6.02 17.19 -15.20
N ARG A 91 -5.87 16.06 -14.55
CA ARG A 91 -6.37 14.75 -14.91
C ARG A 91 -6.45 13.86 -13.67
N GLU A 92 -6.92 12.65 -13.82
CA GLU A 92 -6.90 11.67 -12.74
C GLU A 92 -5.49 11.46 -12.15
N LEU A 93 -5.43 11.03 -10.92
CA LEU A 93 -4.18 10.73 -10.24
C LEU A 93 -3.44 9.58 -10.94
N ASP A 94 -2.13 9.73 -11.14
CA ASP A 94 -1.32 8.65 -11.70
C ASP A 94 -1.08 7.53 -10.70
N LEU A 95 -0.95 7.88 -9.42
CA LEU A 95 -0.72 6.95 -8.33
C LEU A 95 -1.37 7.46 -7.04
N VAL A 96 -1.94 6.54 -6.30
CA VAL A 96 -2.27 6.71 -4.88
C VAL A 96 -1.37 5.78 -4.08
N VAL A 97 -0.82 6.25 -2.97
CA VAL A 97 -0.14 5.42 -1.99
C VAL A 97 -0.94 5.44 -0.70
N LEU A 98 -1.42 4.29 -0.27
CA LEU A 98 -1.92 4.12 1.09
C LEU A 98 -0.78 3.60 1.96
N THR A 99 -0.42 4.37 2.97
CA THR A 99 0.70 3.99 3.83
C THR A 99 0.31 2.86 4.77
N GLN A 100 -0.93 2.79 5.21
CA GLN A 100 -1.44 1.75 6.11
C GLN A 100 -2.96 1.62 6.03
N PRO A 101 -3.54 0.46 6.42
CA PRO A 101 -4.98 0.23 6.41
C PRO A 101 -5.69 0.84 7.64
N ASP A 102 -5.39 2.09 7.98
CA ASP A 102 -6.00 2.83 9.09
C ASP A 102 -7.00 3.86 8.55
N PRO A 103 -8.22 3.97 9.11
CA PRO A 103 -9.21 4.96 8.69
C PRO A 103 -8.71 6.42 8.69
N LYS A 104 -7.72 6.76 9.50
CA LYS A 104 -7.08 8.09 9.50
C LYS A 104 -6.25 8.36 8.25
N HIS A 105 -5.92 7.32 7.47
CA HIS A 105 -5.12 7.39 6.25
C HIS A 105 -5.93 7.15 4.98
N HIS A 106 -7.01 6.39 5.05
CA HIS A 106 -7.81 6.03 3.87
C HIS A 106 -9.27 6.46 3.93
N GLY A 107 -9.71 7.13 5.04
CA GLY A 107 -11.12 7.36 5.30
C GLY A 107 -11.85 8.18 4.22
N ALA A 108 -11.21 9.18 3.64
CA ALA A 108 -11.78 9.98 2.55
C ALA A 108 -11.53 9.40 1.15
N LEU A 109 -10.77 8.31 1.00
CA LEU A 109 -10.26 7.86 -0.31
C LEU A 109 -11.37 7.52 -1.30
N GLU A 110 -12.43 6.85 -0.86
CA GLU A 110 -13.51 6.46 -1.78
C GLU A 110 -14.17 7.66 -2.43
N ALA A 111 -14.48 8.69 -1.65
CA ALA A 111 -15.09 9.91 -2.14
C ALA A 111 -14.13 10.72 -3.02
N VAL A 112 -12.87 10.82 -2.60
CA VAL A 112 -11.81 11.44 -3.39
C VAL A 112 -11.70 10.78 -4.76
N LEU A 113 -11.62 9.45 -4.84
CA LEU A 113 -11.47 8.76 -6.11
C LEU A 113 -12.77 8.71 -6.94
N LYS A 114 -13.93 8.86 -6.34
CA LYS A 114 -15.17 9.17 -7.08
C LYS A 114 -15.08 10.52 -7.79
N ARG A 115 -14.45 11.50 -7.14
CA ARG A 115 -14.35 12.87 -7.65
C ARG A 115 -13.25 13.03 -8.69
N VAL A 116 -12.03 12.54 -8.42
CA VAL A 116 -10.87 12.79 -9.27
C VAL A 116 -10.30 11.57 -10.00
N GLY A 117 -10.68 10.34 -9.62
CA GLY A 117 -10.15 9.11 -10.20
C GLY A 117 -8.68 8.85 -9.87
N ALA A 118 -8.23 7.64 -10.16
CA ALA A 118 -6.82 7.26 -10.11
C ALA A 118 -6.55 6.06 -11.01
N ARG A 119 -5.36 5.98 -11.57
CA ARG A 119 -4.92 4.86 -12.41
C ARG A 119 -4.41 3.70 -11.57
N ARG A 120 -3.59 3.97 -10.57
CA ARG A 120 -2.91 2.96 -9.75
C ARG A 120 -2.99 3.29 -8.28
N LEU A 121 -2.98 2.24 -7.48
CA LEU A 121 -2.93 2.33 -6.03
C LEU A 121 -1.88 1.37 -5.50
N MET A 122 -0.92 1.87 -4.73
CA MET A 122 0.04 1.09 -3.96
C MET A 122 -0.41 1.01 -2.51
N GLU A 123 -0.42 -0.19 -1.93
CA GLU A 123 -0.76 -0.42 -0.54
C GLU A 123 0.10 -1.56 0.03
N PRO A 124 0.37 -1.59 1.35
CA PRO A 124 1.37 -2.49 1.91
C PRO A 124 0.99 -3.97 1.89
N GLN A 125 -0.25 -4.33 1.57
CA GLN A 125 -0.77 -5.70 1.56
C GLN A 125 -0.54 -6.41 2.91
N LEU A 126 -0.98 -5.77 3.99
CA LEU A 126 -0.85 -6.31 5.33
C LEU A 126 -1.91 -7.38 5.60
N PRO A 127 -1.61 -8.38 6.46
CA PRO A 127 -2.61 -9.31 6.94
C PRO A 127 -3.57 -8.63 7.93
N ASP A 128 -4.67 -9.30 8.24
CA ASP A 128 -5.62 -8.90 9.30
C ASP A 128 -6.22 -7.49 9.13
N THR A 129 -6.48 -7.09 7.89
CA THR A 129 -7.15 -5.83 7.56
C THR A 129 -8.65 -5.90 7.88
N SER A 130 -9.27 -4.73 8.09
CA SER A 130 -10.70 -4.66 8.33
C SER A 130 -11.51 -5.00 7.08
N LYS A 131 -12.71 -5.56 7.27
CA LYS A 131 -13.65 -5.82 6.17
C LYS A 131 -13.98 -4.55 5.36
N ALA A 132 -14.03 -3.40 6.02
CA ALA A 132 -14.27 -2.12 5.37
C ALA A 132 -13.12 -1.74 4.43
N TYR A 133 -11.88 -1.95 4.85
CA TYR A 133 -10.72 -1.72 4.00
C TYR A 133 -10.68 -2.67 2.79
N ASP A 134 -10.98 -3.95 3.00
CA ASP A 134 -11.03 -4.93 1.91
C ASP A 134 -12.16 -4.61 0.91
N ALA A 135 -13.31 -4.13 1.40
CA ALA A 135 -14.40 -3.66 0.56
C ALA A 135 -14.00 -2.43 -0.27
N LEU A 136 -13.30 -1.46 0.34
CA LEU A 136 -12.75 -0.30 -0.35
C LEU A 136 -11.84 -0.73 -1.51
N LEU A 137 -10.84 -1.58 -1.25
CA LEU A 137 -9.93 -2.05 -2.29
C LEU A 137 -10.67 -2.81 -3.41
N THR A 138 -11.66 -3.62 -3.05
CA THR A 138 -12.51 -4.31 -4.01
C THR A 138 -13.28 -3.33 -4.90
N ALA A 139 -13.88 -2.30 -4.30
CA ALA A 139 -14.62 -1.27 -5.03
C ALA A 139 -13.70 -0.46 -5.97
N LEU A 140 -12.49 -0.13 -5.54
CA LEU A 140 -11.51 0.58 -6.38
C LEU A 140 -11.03 -0.29 -7.54
N GLY A 141 -10.71 -1.56 -7.29
CA GLY A 141 -10.35 -2.51 -8.35
C GLY A 141 -11.46 -2.70 -9.38
N SER A 142 -12.74 -2.73 -8.95
CA SER A 142 -13.90 -2.83 -9.85
C SER A 142 -14.07 -1.59 -10.74
N ARG A 143 -13.50 -0.46 -10.36
CA ARG A 143 -13.46 0.77 -11.17
C ARG A 143 -12.24 0.88 -12.08
N GLY A 144 -11.42 -0.18 -12.16
CA GLY A 144 -10.25 -0.22 -13.04
C GLY A 144 -8.96 0.32 -12.41
N VAL A 145 -8.97 0.66 -11.12
CA VAL A 145 -7.72 1.05 -10.42
C VAL A 145 -6.83 -0.17 -10.28
N GLN A 146 -5.60 -0.09 -10.78
CA GLN A 146 -4.61 -1.16 -10.62
C GLN A 146 -4.00 -1.12 -9.22
N ILE A 147 -4.28 -2.15 -8.42
CA ILE A 147 -3.79 -2.25 -7.03
C ILE A 147 -2.55 -3.14 -7.00
N PHE A 148 -1.49 -2.67 -6.35
CA PHE A 148 -0.23 -3.42 -6.20
C PHE A 148 0.42 -3.15 -4.84
N SER A 149 1.35 -4.03 -4.45
CA SER A 149 2.14 -3.88 -3.21
C SER A 149 3.59 -3.51 -3.52
N PRO A 150 4.30 -2.86 -2.61
CA PRO A 150 5.71 -2.49 -2.77
C PRO A 150 6.65 -3.69 -2.60
N ALA A 151 6.40 -4.78 -3.33
CA ALA A 151 7.27 -5.95 -3.30
C ALA A 151 8.40 -5.78 -4.33
N PRO A 152 9.68 -6.01 -3.96
CA PRO A 152 10.78 -5.95 -4.90
C PRO A 152 10.70 -7.07 -5.93
N SER A 153 11.44 -6.92 -7.02
CA SER A 153 11.56 -7.94 -8.04
C SER A 153 12.13 -9.24 -7.46
N SER A 154 11.65 -10.40 -7.91
CA SER A 154 12.21 -11.69 -7.53
C SER A 154 13.66 -11.88 -7.99
N SER A 155 14.09 -11.16 -9.05
CA SER A 155 15.47 -11.17 -9.54
C SER A 155 16.40 -10.27 -8.75
N ALA A 156 15.85 -9.29 -7.99
CA ALA A 156 16.62 -8.33 -7.20
C ALA A 156 15.97 -8.12 -5.81
N PRO A 157 15.86 -9.17 -4.97
CA PRO A 157 15.09 -9.10 -3.72
C PRO A 157 15.73 -8.20 -2.65
N LYS A 158 16.99 -7.85 -2.82
CA LYS A 158 17.73 -6.96 -1.89
C LYS A 158 17.63 -5.48 -2.28
N GLU A 159 17.16 -5.18 -3.48
CA GLU A 159 17.01 -3.82 -3.95
C GLU A 159 15.73 -3.18 -3.43
N LEU A 160 15.79 -1.88 -3.18
CA LEU A 160 14.60 -1.10 -2.84
C LEU A 160 13.71 -0.91 -4.06
N VAL A 161 12.40 -0.93 -3.86
CA VAL A 161 11.46 -0.57 -4.90
C VAL A 161 11.56 0.93 -5.17
N ARG A 162 11.94 1.29 -6.38
CA ARG A 162 12.00 2.67 -6.85
C ARG A 162 11.00 2.87 -7.97
N LEU A 163 10.14 3.84 -7.81
CA LEU A 163 9.19 4.29 -8.81
C LEU A 163 9.74 5.58 -9.42
N THR A 164 10.15 5.53 -10.68
CA THR A 164 10.50 6.75 -11.43
C THR A 164 9.19 7.42 -11.82
N LEU A 165 8.89 8.56 -11.20
CA LEU A 165 7.69 9.35 -11.50
C LEU A 165 7.88 10.13 -12.80
N GLU A 166 9.08 10.67 -12.97
CA GLU A 166 9.60 11.22 -14.22
C GLU A 166 11.12 11.33 -14.13
N ASP A 167 11.74 11.85 -15.18
CA ASP A 167 13.17 12.11 -15.21
C ASP A 167 13.60 12.95 -13.98
N ARG A 168 14.59 12.47 -13.23
CA ARG A 168 15.13 13.09 -12.00
C ARG A 168 14.20 13.08 -10.77
N VAL A 169 12.93 12.62 -10.89
CA VAL A 169 11.99 12.52 -9.76
C VAL A 169 11.69 11.06 -9.47
N ASN A 170 12.14 10.60 -8.32
CA ASN A 170 11.97 9.21 -7.90
C ASN A 170 11.27 9.11 -6.55
N LEU A 171 10.44 8.09 -6.42
CA LEU A 171 9.80 7.69 -5.17
C LEU A 171 10.32 6.30 -4.78
N THR A 172 11.12 6.23 -3.72
CA THR A 172 11.71 4.99 -3.24
C THR A 172 10.95 4.50 -2.01
N VAL A 173 10.57 3.24 -2.01
CA VAL A 173 9.96 2.59 -0.84
C VAL A 173 11.10 2.10 0.08
N LEU A 174 11.15 2.64 1.29
CA LEU A 174 12.12 2.23 2.31
C LEU A 174 11.59 1.07 3.16
N TRP A 175 10.27 1.01 3.38
CA TRP A 175 9.57 -0.04 4.14
C TRP A 175 8.09 -0.06 3.73
N PRO A 176 7.34 -1.15 3.88
CA PRO A 176 7.75 -2.54 4.12
C PRO A 176 8.03 -3.28 2.80
N ARG A 177 8.49 -4.54 2.88
CA ARG A 177 8.71 -5.44 1.75
C ARG A 177 9.74 -4.98 0.72
N ALA A 178 10.39 -3.87 0.95
CA ALA A 178 11.49 -3.37 0.15
C ALA A 178 12.62 -2.92 1.10
N PRO A 179 13.73 -3.65 1.22
CA PRO A 179 14.02 -4.95 0.57
C PRO A 179 13.08 -6.08 1.01
N ALA A 180 13.11 -7.23 0.32
CA ALA A 180 12.24 -8.37 0.65
C ALA A 180 12.58 -8.96 2.03
N GLU A 181 11.88 -8.51 3.04
CA GLU A 181 12.02 -8.94 4.43
C GLU A 181 10.66 -9.34 5.03
N PRO A 182 10.66 -10.17 6.07
CA PRO A 182 9.46 -10.42 6.86
C PRO A 182 8.93 -9.12 7.49
N LEU A 183 7.61 -9.01 7.59
CA LEU A 183 6.97 -7.91 8.29
C LEU A 183 7.37 -7.89 9.77
N LEU A 184 7.43 -6.70 10.35
CA LEU A 184 7.62 -6.52 11.78
C LEU A 184 6.41 -7.06 12.54
N LYS A 185 6.65 -7.61 13.72
CA LYS A 185 5.58 -8.12 14.57
C LYS A 185 4.71 -6.99 15.11
N GLY A 186 5.30 -5.83 15.36
CA GLY A 186 4.59 -4.67 15.90
C GLY A 186 4.06 -4.90 17.31
N ALA A 187 3.19 -4.00 17.75
CA ALA A 187 2.43 -4.19 18.98
C ALA A 187 1.47 -5.39 18.88
N ALA A 188 0.95 -5.85 20.02
CA ALA A 188 0.09 -7.02 20.10
C ALA A 188 -1.23 -6.88 19.31
N ASP A 189 -1.73 -5.65 19.14
CA ASP A 189 -2.94 -5.36 18.38
C ASP A 189 -2.70 -5.19 16.87
N ALA A 190 -3.78 -5.25 16.09
CA ALA A 190 -3.70 -5.12 14.64
C ALA A 190 -3.27 -3.71 14.20
N GLU A 191 -3.71 -2.67 14.92
CA GLU A 191 -3.34 -1.27 14.61
C GLU A 191 -1.84 -1.06 14.75
N GLY A 192 -1.24 -1.51 15.85
CA GLY A 192 0.20 -1.41 16.09
C GLY A 192 1.01 -2.20 15.08
N ARG A 193 0.58 -3.42 14.72
CA ARG A 193 1.24 -4.20 13.66
C ARG A 193 1.16 -3.50 12.30
N ASN A 194 0.01 -2.95 11.95
CA ASN A 194 -0.19 -2.25 10.70
C ASN A 194 0.66 -0.96 10.64
N ALA A 195 0.70 -0.22 11.72
CA ALA A 195 1.53 0.99 11.82
C ALA A 195 3.03 0.67 11.72
N ALA A 196 3.52 -0.36 12.41
CA ALA A 196 4.92 -0.79 12.31
C ALA A 196 5.32 -1.23 10.89
N ASN A 197 4.34 -1.63 10.07
CA ASN A 197 4.53 -2.02 8.68
C ASN A 197 3.89 -1.05 7.69
N SER A 198 3.74 0.20 8.07
CA SER A 198 3.27 1.24 7.16
C SER A 198 4.34 1.54 6.10
N VAL A 199 3.88 2.03 4.95
CA VAL A 199 4.78 2.41 3.85
C VAL A 199 5.55 3.66 4.22
N VAL A 200 6.88 3.55 4.25
CA VAL A 200 7.81 4.66 4.39
C VAL A 200 8.43 4.95 3.04
N LEU A 201 8.33 6.20 2.60
CA LEU A 201 8.77 6.63 1.27
C LEU A 201 9.86 7.70 1.36
N ARG A 202 10.74 7.69 0.36
CA ARG A 202 11.65 8.80 0.08
C ARG A 202 11.39 9.32 -1.33
N LEU A 203 10.90 10.54 -1.42
CA LEU A 203 10.84 11.31 -2.67
C LEU A 203 12.17 12.03 -2.86
N THR A 204 12.73 11.97 -4.06
CA THR A 204 13.95 12.69 -4.44
C THR A 204 13.72 13.47 -5.72
N TYR A 205 14.19 14.69 -5.75
CA TYR A 205 14.30 15.52 -6.95
C TYR A 205 15.64 16.25 -6.89
N ASP A 206 16.61 15.78 -7.67
CA ASP A 206 18.02 16.21 -7.61
C ASP A 206 18.55 16.25 -6.18
N ASP A 207 18.95 17.45 -5.69
CA ASP A 207 19.53 17.66 -4.36
C ASP A 207 18.48 17.72 -3.26
N THR A 208 17.18 17.78 -3.61
CA THR A 208 16.09 17.87 -2.62
C THR A 208 15.41 16.54 -2.36
N SER A 209 14.96 16.34 -1.14
CA SER A 209 14.25 15.12 -0.79
C SER A 209 13.24 15.31 0.34
N VAL A 210 12.20 14.45 0.31
CA VAL A 210 11.17 14.36 1.36
C VAL A 210 11.07 12.92 1.82
N ILE A 211 11.11 12.68 3.14
CA ILE A 211 10.71 11.41 3.72
C ILE A 211 9.25 11.52 4.18
N PHE A 212 8.41 10.59 3.73
CA PHE A 212 7.06 10.37 4.23
C PHE A 212 7.12 9.15 5.15
N ALA A 213 7.02 9.38 6.46
CA ALA A 213 7.20 8.33 7.44
C ALA A 213 5.95 7.45 7.65
N GLY A 214 4.78 7.85 7.08
CA GLY A 214 3.53 7.12 7.26
C GLY A 214 3.20 6.92 8.74
N GLY A 215 2.82 5.71 9.13
CA GLY A 215 2.59 5.34 10.52
C GLY A 215 3.81 4.76 11.24
N ALA A 216 5.04 4.98 10.74
CA ALA A 216 6.26 4.42 11.30
C ALA A 216 6.36 4.63 12.81
N ARG A 217 6.79 3.59 13.51
CA ARG A 217 7.01 3.56 14.96
C ARG A 217 8.45 3.15 15.26
N GLY A 218 8.83 3.13 16.54
CA GLY A 218 10.19 2.83 16.95
C GLY A 218 10.78 1.55 16.36
N GLU A 219 9.98 0.49 16.18
CA GLU A 219 10.42 -0.75 15.54
C GLU A 219 10.74 -0.56 14.05
N THR A 220 9.94 0.22 13.34
CA THR A 220 10.18 0.58 11.93
C THR A 220 11.46 1.39 11.82
N GLU A 221 11.60 2.40 12.67
CA GLU A 221 12.79 3.28 12.69
C GLU A 221 14.06 2.48 13.01
N ALA A 222 14.00 1.61 14.01
CA ALA A 222 15.12 0.73 14.37
C ALA A 222 15.52 -0.17 13.19
N ARG A 223 14.54 -0.71 12.44
CA ARG A 223 14.80 -1.54 11.25
C ARG A 223 15.45 -0.71 10.14
N LEU A 224 14.96 0.50 9.89
CA LEU A 224 15.53 1.38 8.87
C LEU A 224 16.97 1.78 9.21
N LEU A 225 17.25 2.07 10.48
CA LEU A 225 18.60 2.35 11.00
C LEU A 225 19.53 1.14 10.87
N GLU A 226 19.08 -0.03 11.33
CA GLU A 226 19.84 -1.30 11.25
C GLU A 226 20.25 -1.63 9.80
N ARG A 227 19.39 -1.33 8.85
CA ARG A 227 19.62 -1.61 7.43
C ARG A 227 20.36 -0.49 6.69
N GLY A 228 20.63 0.63 7.35
CA GLY A 228 21.28 1.79 6.71
C GLY A 228 20.44 2.39 5.57
N LEU A 229 19.11 2.34 5.68
CA LEU A 229 18.18 2.82 4.65
C LEU A 229 17.88 4.30 4.77
N LEU A 230 18.35 4.94 5.82
CA LEU A 230 18.16 6.35 6.09
C LEU A 230 19.37 7.17 5.63
N SER A 231 19.10 8.40 5.27
CA SER A 231 20.10 9.43 4.99
C SER A 231 19.45 10.80 5.18
N PRO A 232 20.23 11.87 5.31
CA PRO A 232 19.68 13.22 5.48
C PRO A 232 18.62 13.55 4.42
N ALA A 233 17.53 14.20 4.85
CA ALA A 233 16.44 14.63 3.99
C ALA A 233 16.14 16.11 4.19
N THR A 234 15.79 16.83 3.12
CA THR A 234 15.44 18.24 3.20
C THR A 234 14.19 18.43 4.06
N LEU A 235 13.16 17.63 3.80
CA LEU A 235 11.90 17.66 4.52
C LEU A 235 11.56 16.27 5.11
N LEU A 236 10.92 16.28 6.26
CA LEU A 236 10.32 15.11 6.90
C LEU A 236 8.82 15.33 7.08
N LYS A 237 7.97 14.51 6.44
CA LYS A 237 6.59 14.33 6.89
C LYS A 237 6.61 13.34 8.04
N VAL A 238 6.41 13.88 9.23
CA VAL A 238 6.49 13.14 10.49
C VAL A 238 5.41 12.05 10.56
N GLY A 239 5.81 10.85 10.92
CA GLY A 239 4.91 9.74 11.18
C GLY A 239 4.52 9.64 12.64
N SER A 240 3.31 9.12 12.91
CA SER A 240 2.83 8.80 14.28
C SER A 240 3.16 9.87 15.34
N PRO A 241 2.87 11.17 15.14
CA PRO A 241 3.18 12.18 16.12
C PRO A 241 2.44 11.89 17.44
N GLY A 242 3.16 11.92 18.56
CA GLY A 242 2.58 11.65 19.88
C GLY A 242 2.43 10.18 20.25
N VAL A 243 2.91 9.25 19.44
CA VAL A 243 3.01 7.83 19.78
C VAL A 243 4.31 7.55 20.54
N GLU A 244 4.23 6.73 21.59
CA GLU A 244 5.40 6.30 22.37
C GLU A 244 6.44 5.61 21.48
N GLY A 245 7.71 5.98 21.64
CA GLY A 245 8.83 5.40 20.90
C GLY A 245 8.95 5.81 19.43
N ALA A 246 7.97 6.53 18.87
CA ALA A 246 8.06 7.04 17.51
C ALA A 246 8.93 8.32 17.45
N ASN A 247 9.52 8.56 16.29
CA ASN A 247 10.43 9.68 16.02
C ASN A 247 11.59 9.71 17.04
N SER A 248 12.27 8.59 17.16
CA SER A 248 13.39 8.41 18.07
C SER A 248 14.53 9.38 17.78
N GLN A 249 15.34 9.69 18.81
CA GLN A 249 16.47 10.58 18.64
C GLN A 249 17.44 10.08 17.57
N ALA A 250 17.77 8.78 17.57
CA ALA A 250 18.66 8.17 16.58
C ALA A 250 18.10 8.26 15.14
N TYR A 251 16.77 8.08 14.97
CA TYR A 251 16.12 8.27 13.67
C TYR A 251 16.24 9.72 13.19
N LEU A 252 15.94 10.68 14.05
CA LEU A 252 16.00 12.10 13.69
C LEU A 252 17.44 12.57 13.44
N GLU A 253 18.43 12.05 14.16
CA GLU A 253 19.85 12.33 13.93
C GLU A 253 20.36 11.78 12.60
N GLU A 254 19.85 10.64 12.14
CA GLU A 254 20.20 10.08 10.83
C GLU A 254 19.51 10.83 9.69
N VAL A 255 18.20 11.12 9.83
CA VAL A 255 17.42 11.86 8.83
C VAL A 255 17.80 13.33 8.79
N ARG A 256 18.12 13.94 9.92
CA ARG A 256 18.49 15.38 10.07
C ARG A 256 17.66 16.30 9.17
N PRO A 257 16.34 16.32 9.29
CA PRO A 257 15.50 17.12 8.42
C PRO A 257 15.73 18.61 8.70
N GLN A 258 15.81 19.43 7.65
CA GLN A 258 15.84 20.89 7.82
C GLN A 258 14.47 21.43 8.22
N ALA A 259 13.40 20.78 7.73
CA ALA A 259 12.04 21.06 8.13
C ALA A 259 11.23 19.78 8.35
N ALA A 260 10.37 19.81 9.35
CA ALA A 260 9.44 18.73 9.68
C ALA A 260 8.00 19.24 9.59
N VAL A 261 7.17 18.54 8.83
CA VAL A 261 5.74 18.81 8.68
C VAL A 261 4.95 17.68 9.32
N PHE A 262 4.01 17.97 10.17
CA PHE A 262 3.16 16.96 10.77
C PHE A 262 1.70 17.40 10.86
N SER A 263 0.83 16.45 10.58
CA SER A 263 -0.60 16.59 10.68
C SER A 263 -1.06 16.42 12.12
N GLY A 264 -2.12 17.08 12.48
CA GLY A 264 -2.70 16.95 13.80
C GLY A 264 -3.98 17.75 13.92
N ASP A 265 -4.60 17.56 15.06
CA ASP A 265 -5.77 18.31 15.50
C ASP A 265 -5.47 19.08 16.80
N ASP A 266 -6.47 19.76 17.34
CA ASP A 266 -6.35 20.52 18.61
C ASP A 266 -5.90 19.67 19.81
N GLY A 267 -6.07 18.34 19.75
CA GLY A 267 -5.63 17.39 20.75
C GLY A 267 -4.13 17.15 20.73
N LEU A 268 -3.49 17.29 19.57
CA LEU A 268 -2.07 17.02 19.38
C LEU A 268 -1.19 17.87 20.31
N ALA A 269 -1.48 19.15 20.44
CA ALA A 269 -0.72 20.06 21.31
C ALA A 269 -0.77 19.71 22.79
N LYS A 270 -1.81 18.97 23.22
CA LYS A 270 -2.03 18.53 24.61
C LYS A 270 -1.30 17.25 24.94
N ASN A 271 -0.87 16.49 23.92
CA ASN A 271 -0.19 15.21 24.11
C ASN A 271 1.26 15.45 24.60
N PRO A 272 1.65 14.92 25.78
CA PRO A 272 3.01 15.10 26.31
C PRO A 272 4.10 14.53 25.39
N LYS A 273 3.82 13.44 24.64
CA LYS A 273 4.77 12.84 23.70
C LYS A 273 5.05 13.74 22.50
N VAL A 274 4.12 14.60 22.13
CA VAL A 274 4.36 15.64 21.12
C VAL A 274 5.34 16.68 21.62
N LYS A 275 5.28 17.07 22.91
CA LYS A 275 6.27 17.99 23.50
C LYS A 275 7.67 17.40 23.45
N GLU A 276 7.80 16.10 23.74
CA GLU A 276 9.08 15.37 23.63
C GLU A 276 9.58 15.35 22.18
N LEU A 277 8.69 15.07 21.21
CA LEU A 277 9.00 15.10 19.77
C LEU A 277 9.50 16.50 19.35
N LEU A 278 8.79 17.57 19.75
CA LEU A 278 9.20 18.93 19.45
C LEU A 278 10.57 19.28 20.02
N ALA A 279 10.92 18.75 21.21
CA ALA A 279 12.24 18.92 21.80
C ALA A 279 13.32 18.18 20.98
N ARG A 280 13.07 16.94 20.56
CA ARG A 280 13.98 16.18 19.70
C ARG A 280 14.20 16.85 18.34
N LEU A 281 13.15 17.36 17.69
CA LEU A 281 13.27 18.09 16.44
C LEU A 281 14.08 19.38 16.56
N ARG A 282 13.93 20.12 17.70
CA ARG A 282 14.83 21.26 17.99
C ARG A 282 16.28 20.82 18.18
N GLY A 283 16.50 19.66 18.79
CA GLY A 283 17.84 19.09 19.00
C GLY A 283 18.58 18.76 17.70
N VAL A 284 17.87 18.61 16.58
CA VAL A 284 18.43 18.43 15.24
C VAL A 284 18.25 19.66 14.33
N ASP A 285 17.94 20.83 14.91
CA ASP A 285 17.73 22.12 14.23
C ASP A 285 16.63 22.13 13.16
N ALA A 286 15.65 21.23 13.25
CA ALA A 286 14.54 21.17 12.32
C ALA A 286 13.53 22.30 12.56
N LYS A 287 13.17 23.04 11.51
CA LYS A 287 11.99 23.93 11.53
C LYS A 287 10.71 23.11 11.52
N MET A 288 9.71 23.50 12.32
CA MET A 288 8.51 22.70 12.51
C MET A 288 7.28 23.42 11.96
N PHE A 289 6.46 22.70 11.18
CA PHE A 289 5.21 23.17 10.62
C PHE A 289 4.10 22.17 10.98
N ARG A 290 2.98 22.70 11.47
CA ARG A 290 1.82 21.91 11.91
C ARG A 290 0.60 22.30 11.10
N THR A 291 -0.09 21.34 10.51
CA THR A 291 -1.24 21.64 9.67
C THR A 291 -2.40 22.25 10.46
N ASP A 292 -2.63 21.84 11.71
CA ASP A 292 -3.63 22.43 12.60
C ASP A 292 -3.34 23.94 12.92
N VAL A 293 -2.08 24.34 12.90
CA VAL A 293 -1.64 25.73 13.11
C VAL A 293 -1.50 26.48 11.78
N ASN A 294 -0.81 25.87 10.82
CA ASN A 294 -0.39 26.53 9.59
C ASN A 294 -1.36 26.32 8.41
N GLY A 295 -2.38 25.46 8.57
CA GLY A 295 -3.22 25.03 7.46
C GLY A 295 -2.46 24.18 6.46
N GLU A 296 -2.84 24.24 5.21
CA GLU A 296 -2.10 23.59 4.12
C GLU A 296 -0.67 24.13 4.08
N VAL A 297 0.31 23.23 4.07
CA VAL A 297 1.73 23.56 3.86
C VAL A 297 2.09 23.15 2.44
N HIS A 298 2.52 24.10 1.63
CA HIS A 298 2.90 23.89 0.26
C HIS A 298 4.40 24.09 0.09
N ALA A 299 5.11 23.03 -0.29
CA ALA A 299 6.54 23.03 -0.56
C ALA A 299 6.79 22.96 -2.08
N VAL A 300 7.61 23.85 -2.59
CA VAL A 300 7.98 23.93 -4.03
C VAL A 300 9.47 23.76 -4.17
N SER A 301 9.92 22.86 -5.04
CA SER A 301 11.35 22.64 -5.31
C SER A 301 11.68 22.85 -6.78
N ASP A 302 12.83 23.48 -7.02
CA ASP A 302 13.49 23.58 -8.33
C ASP A 302 14.57 22.48 -8.52
N GLY A 303 14.66 21.54 -7.57
CA GLY A 303 15.70 20.51 -7.50
C GLY A 303 16.89 20.90 -6.64
N LYS A 304 17.10 22.20 -6.34
CA LYS A 304 18.21 22.69 -5.53
C LYS A 304 17.78 23.09 -4.12
N GLN A 305 16.56 23.52 -3.94
CA GLN A 305 16.00 23.92 -2.66
C GLN A 305 14.50 23.73 -2.62
N PHE A 306 13.93 23.65 -1.41
CA PHE A 306 12.50 23.82 -1.19
C PHE A 306 12.21 25.23 -0.69
N GLU A 307 11.14 25.83 -1.21
CA GLU A 307 10.51 27.01 -0.64
C GLU A 307 9.12 26.63 -0.12
N LEU A 308 8.84 26.92 1.16
CA LEU A 308 7.57 26.58 1.81
C LEU A 308 6.67 27.79 1.95
N SER A 309 5.42 27.63 1.51
CA SER A 309 4.31 28.55 1.75
C SER A 309 3.34 27.94 2.74
N LEU A 310 2.78 28.75 3.61
CA LEU A 310 1.81 28.33 4.64
C LEU A 310 0.48 29.04 4.38
N GLN A 311 -0.62 28.30 4.50
CA GLN A 311 -1.96 28.89 4.40
C GLN A 311 -2.21 29.89 5.53
N ARG A 312 -1.69 29.62 6.72
CA ARG A 312 -1.70 30.50 7.89
C ARG A 312 -0.26 30.70 8.38
N PRO A 313 0.22 31.93 8.61
CA PRO A 313 1.58 32.16 9.11
C PRO A 313 1.76 31.53 10.49
N SER A 314 2.97 31.13 10.80
CA SER A 314 3.31 30.65 12.16
C SER A 314 3.17 31.80 13.17
N PRO A 315 2.75 31.51 14.41
CA PRO A 315 2.65 32.54 15.45
C PRO A 315 4.00 33.28 15.63
N GLY A 316 3.95 34.62 15.54
CA GLY A 316 5.12 35.48 15.68
C GLY A 316 5.97 35.63 14.40
N GLU A 317 5.65 34.96 13.30
CA GLU A 317 6.32 35.17 12.02
C GLU A 317 5.49 36.09 11.11
N PRO A 318 6.15 37.02 10.37
CA PRO A 318 5.46 37.80 9.36
C PRO A 318 4.98 36.90 8.20
N ALA A 319 3.84 37.22 7.60
CA ALA A 319 3.31 36.46 6.46
C ALA A 319 4.30 36.41 5.27
N SER A 320 5.14 37.44 5.13
CA SER A 320 6.18 37.56 4.11
C SER A 320 7.46 36.76 4.40
N ALA A 321 7.55 36.05 5.53
CA ALA A 321 8.74 35.26 5.87
C ALA A 321 9.03 34.23 4.79
N ARG A 322 10.24 34.29 4.21
CA ARG A 322 10.69 33.26 3.27
C ARG A 322 11.22 32.05 4.05
N ARG A 323 10.76 30.87 3.65
CA ARG A 323 11.09 29.59 4.29
C ARG A 323 11.78 28.72 3.26
N ILE A 324 13.10 28.94 3.09
CA ILE A 324 13.93 28.30 2.09
C ILE A 324 14.80 27.25 2.79
N PHE A 325 14.80 26.03 2.23
CA PHE A 325 15.55 24.88 2.71
C PHE A 325 16.40 24.34 1.57
N PRO A 326 17.72 24.58 1.59
CA PRO A 326 18.61 24.11 0.53
C PRO A 326 18.59 22.59 0.40
N GLY A 327 18.77 22.09 -0.80
CA GLY A 327 19.00 20.69 -1.07
C GLY A 327 20.23 20.21 -0.30
N LEU A 328 20.22 18.94 0.03
CA LEU A 328 21.36 18.28 0.65
C LEU A 328 22.12 17.62 -0.49
N ASP A 329 23.39 17.98 -0.65
CA ASP A 329 24.30 17.27 -1.53
C ASP A 329 24.15 15.76 -1.26
N PRO A 330 23.77 14.94 -2.25
CA PRO A 330 23.66 13.50 -2.06
C PRO A 330 25.07 12.96 -1.82
N ARG A 331 25.57 13.11 -0.58
CA ARG A 331 26.76 12.37 -0.19
C ARG A 331 26.44 10.92 -0.48
N PRO A 332 27.32 10.22 -1.24
CA PRO A 332 27.18 8.80 -1.40
C PRO A 332 26.96 8.25 0.00
N ALA A 333 25.91 7.44 0.16
CA ALA A 333 25.68 6.79 1.44
C ALA A 333 27.04 6.29 1.90
N LEU A 334 27.55 6.88 2.96
CA LEU A 334 28.81 6.40 3.54
C LEU A 334 28.48 4.95 3.81
N VAL A 335 29.04 4.07 2.98
CA VAL A 335 29.15 2.67 3.31
C VAL A 335 29.91 2.71 4.62
N ARG A 336 29.18 2.80 5.73
CA ARG A 336 29.74 2.52 7.05
C ARG A 336 30.18 1.08 6.90
N THR A 337 31.47 0.92 6.58
CA THR A 337 32.17 -0.32 6.88
C THR A 337 31.97 -0.45 8.39
N VAL A 338 30.92 -1.19 8.76
CA VAL A 338 30.75 -1.66 10.13
C VAL A 338 32.03 -2.42 10.39
N LYS A 339 32.95 -1.81 11.14
CA LYS A 339 34.15 -2.48 11.59
C LYS A 339 33.62 -3.73 12.27
N PRO A 340 33.93 -4.93 11.75
CA PRO A 340 33.36 -6.14 12.35
C PRO A 340 33.70 -6.08 13.83
N ALA A 341 32.69 -6.27 14.67
CA ALA A 341 32.91 -6.41 16.10
C ALA A 341 34.06 -7.38 16.29
N PRO A 342 35.01 -7.10 17.19
CA PRO A 342 36.12 -7.99 17.44
C PRO A 342 35.52 -9.37 17.67
N VAL A 343 35.92 -10.33 16.84
CA VAL A 343 35.53 -11.73 16.98
C VAL A 343 36.05 -12.15 18.36
N VAL A 344 35.13 -12.20 19.32
CA VAL A 344 35.42 -12.83 20.62
C VAL A 344 35.66 -14.28 20.28
N LYS A 345 36.91 -14.71 20.28
CA LYS A 345 37.26 -16.13 20.16
C LYS A 345 36.43 -16.85 21.23
N PRO A 346 35.68 -17.88 20.89
CA PRO A 346 34.99 -18.65 21.90
C PRO A 346 36.03 -19.15 22.89
N THR A 347 35.86 -18.80 24.15
CA THR A 347 36.64 -19.37 25.25
C THR A 347 36.41 -20.88 25.19
N PRO A 348 37.47 -21.71 25.20
CA PRO A 348 37.30 -23.16 25.24
C PRO A 348 36.38 -23.51 26.41
N PRO A 349 35.47 -24.46 26.25
CA PRO A 349 34.59 -24.88 27.32
C PRO A 349 35.46 -25.36 28.49
N GLU A 350 35.17 -24.86 29.68
CA GLU A 350 35.79 -25.27 30.92
C GLU A 350 35.55 -26.78 31.07
N PRO A 351 36.62 -27.60 31.38
CA PRO A 351 36.43 -29.04 31.52
C PRO A 351 35.43 -29.30 32.64
N PRO A 352 34.53 -30.27 32.44
CA PRO A 352 33.53 -30.59 33.45
C PRO A 352 34.23 -31.00 34.78
N PRO A 353 33.68 -30.61 35.93
CA PRO A 353 34.24 -30.94 37.22
C PRO A 353 34.32 -32.47 37.34
N ALA A 354 35.47 -32.93 37.86
CA ALA A 354 35.74 -34.34 38.07
C ALA A 354 34.63 -34.98 38.95
N VAL A 355 33.93 -35.96 38.37
CA VAL A 355 32.95 -36.76 39.10
C VAL A 355 33.70 -37.59 40.10
N ARG A 356 33.55 -37.28 41.41
CA ARG A 356 33.95 -38.18 42.49
C ARG A 356 33.04 -39.40 42.45
N THR A 357 33.62 -40.53 42.06
CA THR A 357 32.95 -41.83 42.21
C THR A 357 32.93 -42.24 43.67
N GLU A 358 31.77 -42.15 44.28
CA GLU A 358 31.50 -42.89 45.53
C GLU A 358 31.11 -44.36 45.19
N PRO A 359 31.54 -45.31 46.03
CA PRO A 359 31.34 -46.74 45.74
C PRO A 359 29.88 -47.15 45.88
N ALA A 360 29.45 -47.98 44.95
CA ALA A 360 28.11 -48.53 44.84
C ALA A 360 27.67 -49.27 46.16
N ARG A 361 26.54 -48.82 46.71
CA ARG A 361 25.76 -49.59 47.65
C ARG A 361 24.75 -50.46 46.90
N VAL A 362 24.95 -51.73 47.00
CA VAL A 362 23.97 -52.77 46.60
C VAL A 362 22.77 -52.65 47.53
N VAL A 363 21.58 -52.43 46.97
CA VAL A 363 20.31 -52.64 47.67
C VAL A 363 19.42 -53.43 46.72
N GLU A 364 19.01 -54.53 47.29
CA GLU A 364 18.13 -55.61 46.85
C GLU A 364 16.74 -55.07 46.44
N ALA A 365 16.15 -55.72 45.45
CA ALA A 365 14.77 -55.47 44.99
C ALA A 365 13.76 -56.11 45.98
N PRO A 366 12.60 -55.52 46.16
CA PRO A 366 11.41 -56.27 46.50
C PRO A 366 10.37 -56.25 45.36
N ARG A 367 9.72 -57.39 45.30
CA ARG A 367 8.67 -57.79 44.37
C ARG A 367 7.33 -57.09 44.69
N ASP A 368 6.57 -57.01 43.63
CA ASP A 368 5.11 -57.15 43.54
C ASP A 368 4.19 -56.36 44.49
N SER A 369 3.32 -55.56 43.90
CA SER A 369 1.87 -55.87 43.82
C SER A 369 1.02 -54.70 43.22
N THR A 370 0.31 -55.04 42.18
CA THR A 370 -1.12 -54.78 41.93
C THR A 370 -1.67 -53.35 41.91
N ALA A 371 -2.13 -53.00 40.73
CA ALA A 371 -3.50 -52.64 40.37
C ALA A 371 -3.99 -51.17 40.42
N ARG A 372 -4.53 -50.82 39.34
CA ARG A 372 -5.70 -50.00 38.93
C ARG A 372 -5.33 -48.70 38.24
N ALA A 373 -5.55 -48.73 36.93
CA ALA A 373 -6.74 -48.40 36.13
C ALA A 373 -7.07 -46.89 36.19
N SER A 374 -6.91 -46.20 35.06
CA SER A 374 -8.03 -45.90 34.20
C SER A 374 -7.72 -44.75 33.22
N ASN A 375 -8.15 -45.01 32.01
CA ASN A 375 -8.71 -44.14 30.98
C ASN A 375 -7.75 -43.37 30.12
N VAL A 376 -7.34 -44.05 29.06
CA VAL A 376 -7.14 -43.49 27.73
C VAL A 376 -8.35 -43.93 26.91
N MET A 377 -9.09 -43.00 26.36
CA MET A 377 -10.10 -43.28 25.34
C MET A 377 -9.39 -43.29 23.96
N ASP A 378 -9.39 -44.46 23.36
CA ASP A 378 -9.15 -44.65 21.92
C ASP A 378 -10.41 -44.29 21.16
N VAL A 379 -10.22 -43.53 20.07
CA VAL A 379 -11.26 -43.22 19.10
C VAL A 379 -10.96 -44.05 17.85
N ASP A 380 -11.50 -45.24 17.80
CA ASP A 380 -11.74 -46.02 16.59
C ASP A 380 -13.17 -46.50 16.60
N ASP A 381 -14.03 -45.87 15.81
CA ASP A 381 -15.21 -46.49 15.28
C ASP A 381 -15.69 -45.72 14.03
N LEU A 382 -15.33 -46.26 12.89
CA LEU A 382 -15.90 -45.90 11.59
C LEU A 382 -16.73 -47.09 11.09
N PRO A 383 -17.92 -46.89 10.59
CA PRO A 383 -18.58 -47.92 9.77
C PRO A 383 -18.24 -47.73 8.28
N THR A 384 -17.76 -48.81 7.74
CA THR A 384 -17.53 -49.06 6.30
C THR A 384 -18.82 -49.15 5.50
N ALA A 385 -18.86 -48.52 4.32
CA ALA A 385 -19.77 -48.90 3.23
C ALA A 385 -19.12 -48.81 1.84
N ARG A 386 -18.82 -49.98 1.33
CA ARG A 386 -18.91 -50.58 0.00
C ARG A 386 -18.53 -49.82 -1.27
N LYS A 387 -17.60 -50.54 -1.93
CA LYS A 387 -17.14 -50.60 -3.32
C LYS A 387 -18.15 -50.20 -4.42
N GLY A 388 -17.61 -49.43 -5.37
CA GLY A 388 -18.08 -49.36 -6.76
C GLY A 388 -16.93 -48.99 -7.67
N THR A 389 -16.43 -49.96 -8.40
CA THR A 389 -15.40 -49.86 -9.46
C THR A 389 -15.92 -49.11 -10.67
N ARG A 390 -15.20 -48.11 -11.20
CA ARG A 390 -15.10 -47.92 -12.66
C ARG A 390 -13.85 -47.09 -13.04
N THR A 391 -13.05 -47.67 -13.88
CA THR A 391 -11.96 -47.14 -14.69
C THR A 391 -12.47 -46.12 -15.68
N GLU A 392 -11.81 -44.98 -15.84
CA GLU A 392 -11.68 -44.32 -17.14
C GLU A 392 -10.48 -43.32 -17.19
N ALA A 393 -9.95 -43.20 -18.39
CA ALA A 393 -8.68 -42.64 -18.79
C ALA A 393 -8.63 -41.09 -18.88
N PRO A 394 -7.49 -40.47 -19.21
CA PRO A 394 -7.24 -39.03 -18.96
C PRO A 394 -7.89 -38.14 -20.02
N GLU A 395 -8.62 -37.15 -19.59
CA GLU A 395 -9.26 -36.16 -20.44
C GLU A 395 -8.39 -34.96 -20.71
N LYS A 396 -8.30 -34.64 -21.97
CA LYS A 396 -7.53 -33.56 -22.61
C LYS A 396 -8.02 -32.19 -22.16
N ALA A 397 -7.08 -31.26 -22.03
CA ALA A 397 -7.33 -29.85 -21.85
C ALA A 397 -8.25 -29.28 -22.94
N VAL A 398 -9.42 -28.86 -22.57
CA VAL A 398 -10.33 -28.10 -23.43
C VAL A 398 -10.09 -26.61 -23.20
N ARG A 399 -9.66 -25.94 -24.25
CA ARG A 399 -9.75 -24.48 -24.37
C ARG A 399 -11.22 -24.13 -24.52
N SER A 400 -11.78 -23.35 -23.60
CA SER A 400 -13.08 -22.73 -23.81
C SER A 400 -13.02 -21.23 -23.56
N SER A 401 -13.59 -20.56 -24.54
CA SER A 401 -13.88 -19.13 -24.63
C SER A 401 -14.83 -18.65 -23.51
N SER A 402 -14.60 -17.41 -23.12
CA SER A 402 -15.42 -16.46 -22.35
C SER A 402 -16.88 -16.87 -22.09
N SER A 403 -17.22 -17.12 -20.83
CA SER A 403 -18.50 -16.79 -20.23
C SER A 403 -18.31 -16.53 -18.73
N ARG A 404 -18.82 -15.38 -18.26
CA ARG A 404 -18.90 -15.02 -16.85
C ARG A 404 -19.77 -16.04 -16.12
N ALA A 405 -19.13 -17.05 -15.52
CA ALA A 405 -19.78 -17.94 -14.56
C ALA A 405 -19.48 -17.43 -13.14
N SER A 406 -20.50 -17.47 -12.29
CA SER A 406 -20.46 -17.18 -10.87
C SER A 406 -19.25 -17.84 -10.21
N MET A 407 -18.44 -17.07 -9.47
CA MET A 407 -17.30 -17.56 -8.71
C MET A 407 -17.79 -18.44 -7.54
N SER A 408 -17.96 -19.74 -7.79
CA SER A 408 -18.15 -20.75 -6.75
C SER A 408 -16.77 -21.20 -6.20
N ASP A 409 -16.76 -21.71 -4.97
CA ASP A 409 -15.60 -22.16 -4.21
C ASP A 409 -14.60 -22.97 -5.06
N GLY A 410 -13.43 -22.39 -5.30
CA GLY A 410 -12.35 -22.99 -6.08
C GLY A 410 -10.98 -22.51 -5.64
N TYR A 411 -9.94 -22.99 -6.31
CA TYR A 411 -8.54 -22.65 -6.05
C TYR A 411 -7.93 -21.99 -7.27
N MET A 412 -7.10 -20.96 -7.04
CA MET A 412 -6.54 -20.12 -8.08
C MET A 412 -5.07 -19.84 -7.87
N ALA A 413 -4.31 -19.67 -8.96
CA ALA A 413 -2.91 -19.28 -8.92
C ALA A 413 -2.53 -18.43 -10.13
N SER A 414 -1.46 -17.68 -10.02
CA SER A 414 -0.81 -17.10 -11.19
C SER A 414 0.03 -18.15 -11.91
N LYS A 415 0.04 -18.15 -13.26
CA LYS A 415 0.94 -18.98 -14.08
C LYS A 415 2.40 -18.85 -13.65
N ASN A 416 2.78 -17.65 -13.18
CA ASN A 416 4.15 -17.29 -12.82
C ASN A 416 4.49 -17.54 -11.34
N LYS A 417 3.59 -18.17 -10.56
CA LYS A 417 3.80 -18.46 -9.13
C LYS A 417 3.61 -19.94 -8.84
N GLN A 418 4.43 -20.46 -7.94
CA GLN A 418 4.37 -21.86 -7.47
C GLN A 418 3.42 -22.08 -6.29
N ILE A 419 2.57 -21.09 -6.00
CA ILE A 419 1.61 -21.13 -4.90
C ILE A 419 0.18 -20.96 -5.44
N PHE A 420 -0.79 -21.58 -4.76
CA PHE A 420 -2.21 -21.44 -5.06
C PHE A 420 -3.00 -20.95 -3.84
N HIS A 421 -4.13 -20.31 -4.09
CA HIS A 421 -4.98 -19.65 -3.11
C HIS A 421 -6.42 -20.15 -3.23
N LYS A 422 -7.25 -19.98 -2.20
CA LYS A 422 -8.72 -20.05 -2.36
C LYS A 422 -9.22 -18.94 -3.29
N SER A 423 -10.27 -19.19 -4.03
CA SER A 423 -10.91 -18.16 -4.89
C SER A 423 -11.32 -16.90 -4.13
N THR A 424 -11.63 -17.05 -2.84
CA THR A 424 -11.99 -15.97 -1.92
C THR A 424 -10.79 -15.20 -1.39
N CYS A 425 -9.55 -15.69 -1.63
CA CYS A 425 -8.34 -15.03 -1.15
C CYS A 425 -8.11 -13.69 -1.86
N ARG A 426 -7.72 -12.69 -1.08
CA ARG A 426 -7.39 -11.35 -1.57
C ARG A 426 -6.31 -11.37 -2.66
N SER A 427 -5.29 -12.22 -2.49
CA SER A 427 -4.18 -12.37 -3.42
C SER A 427 -4.62 -12.81 -4.81
N VAL A 428 -5.74 -13.51 -4.95
CA VAL A 428 -6.30 -13.93 -6.25
C VAL A 428 -6.77 -12.73 -7.07
N LYS A 429 -7.33 -11.72 -6.41
CA LYS A 429 -7.83 -10.50 -7.07
C LYS A 429 -6.72 -9.65 -7.69
N LEU A 430 -5.48 -9.89 -7.27
CA LEU A 430 -4.29 -9.21 -7.77
C LEU A 430 -3.62 -9.94 -8.94
N ILE A 431 -4.15 -11.10 -9.33
CA ILE A 431 -3.62 -11.88 -10.46
C ILE A 431 -4.25 -11.33 -11.74
N ASN A 432 -3.38 -10.93 -12.68
CA ASN A 432 -3.84 -10.53 -14.02
C ASN A 432 -4.65 -11.69 -14.63
N PRO A 433 -5.88 -11.46 -15.14
CA PRO A 433 -6.74 -12.48 -15.73
C PRO A 433 -6.05 -13.36 -16.78
N GLU A 434 -5.13 -12.81 -17.56
CA GLU A 434 -4.35 -13.53 -18.57
C GLU A 434 -3.41 -14.59 -17.97
N ASN A 435 -3.03 -14.41 -16.70
CA ASN A 435 -2.13 -15.28 -15.95
C ASN A 435 -2.86 -16.15 -14.92
N LEU A 436 -4.19 -16.12 -14.89
CA LEU A 436 -4.98 -16.84 -13.90
C LEU A 436 -5.10 -18.31 -14.29
N LEU A 437 -4.82 -19.20 -13.35
CA LEU A 437 -5.12 -20.64 -13.40
C LEU A 437 -6.14 -20.96 -12.33
N THR A 438 -7.07 -21.87 -12.65
CA THR A 438 -8.17 -22.25 -11.75
C THR A 438 -8.30 -23.75 -11.60
N TRP A 439 -8.67 -24.21 -10.40
CA TRP A 439 -8.98 -25.61 -10.09
C TRP A 439 -10.22 -25.67 -9.21
N SER A 440 -11.04 -26.68 -9.42
CA SER A 440 -12.25 -26.92 -8.61
C SER A 440 -11.94 -27.54 -7.25
N THR A 441 -10.78 -28.20 -7.10
CA THR A 441 -10.39 -28.86 -5.85
C THR A 441 -8.96 -28.53 -5.45
N ARG A 442 -8.71 -28.60 -4.12
CA ARG A 442 -7.36 -28.42 -3.54
C ARG A 442 -6.35 -29.42 -4.09
N ASP A 443 -6.78 -30.68 -4.20
CA ASP A 443 -5.93 -31.76 -4.69
C ASP A 443 -5.50 -31.57 -6.14
N ALA A 444 -6.37 -31.01 -6.98
CA ALA A 444 -6.01 -30.67 -8.35
C ALA A 444 -4.94 -29.57 -8.41
N ALA A 445 -5.03 -28.57 -7.53
CA ALA A 445 -4.03 -27.53 -7.42
C ALA A 445 -2.69 -28.09 -6.91
N VAL A 446 -2.69 -28.99 -5.92
CA VAL A 446 -1.47 -29.67 -5.42
C VAL A 446 -0.86 -30.57 -6.50
N LYS A 447 -1.68 -31.35 -7.20
CA LYS A 447 -1.23 -32.22 -8.32
C LYS A 447 -0.61 -31.44 -9.48
N SER A 448 -0.91 -30.14 -9.61
CA SER A 448 -0.28 -29.26 -10.58
C SER A 448 1.15 -28.83 -10.17
N GLY A 449 1.69 -29.34 -9.05
CA GLY A 449 3.00 -29.01 -8.53
C GLY A 449 3.07 -27.75 -7.68
N ARG A 450 1.91 -27.14 -7.33
CA ARG A 450 1.86 -25.92 -6.55
C ARG A 450 1.62 -26.18 -5.07
N LYS A 451 2.20 -25.32 -4.24
CA LYS A 451 2.04 -25.36 -2.78
C LYS A 451 0.91 -24.43 -2.33
N PRO A 452 0.21 -24.76 -1.23
CA PRO A 452 -0.78 -23.84 -0.66
C PRO A 452 -0.11 -22.55 -0.20
N ALA A 453 -0.78 -21.41 -0.42
CA ALA A 453 -0.33 -20.12 0.06
C ALA A 453 -0.52 -20.02 1.58
N GLY A 454 0.47 -19.45 2.27
CA GLY A 454 0.41 -19.29 3.73
C GLY A 454 -0.55 -18.21 4.20
N ASP A 455 -0.93 -17.29 3.31
CA ASP A 455 -1.76 -16.13 3.62
C ASP A 455 -3.28 -16.42 3.68
N CYS A 456 -3.74 -17.48 3.05
CA CYS A 456 -5.18 -17.80 3.00
C CYS A 456 -5.52 -19.27 3.32
N HIS A 457 -4.55 -20.08 3.74
CA HIS A 457 -4.73 -21.47 4.16
C HIS A 457 -5.68 -22.26 3.24
N PRO A 458 -5.35 -22.34 1.94
CA PRO A 458 -6.20 -22.97 0.94
C PRO A 458 -6.25 -24.50 1.06
#